data_ba1fe01ee444a47c2e9d46ed9465fd42
#
_entry.id   ba1fe01ee444a47c2e9d46ed9465fd42
#
_cell.length_a   1.000
_cell.length_b   1.000
_cell.length_c   1.000
_cell.angle_alpha   90.00
_cell.angle_beta   90.00
_cell.angle_gamma   90.00
#
_symmetry.space_group_name_H-M   'P 1'
#
loop_
_entity.id
_entity.type
_entity.pdbx_description
1 polymer ?
#
loop_
_entity_poly.entity_id
_entity_poly.type
_entity_poly.pdbx_seq_one_letter_code
_entity_poly.pdbx_strand_id
1 'polypeptide(L)'
;MRPHVFWEHRVYPGHLSELGGVRADLAADLAGFDSDTVDTLTLITSELFANCCKYTDSGHEDGEVLRALSMPDPGTLRVGLSDFGGGGGVPAVPHQRTADEWDWAEGQRGLLMVENLAGAWGHHRLAPWADLGTHVWAALSVDPTAVPTGLRPYVFTR
;
A
#
# COMPACT_ATOMS: atom_id res chain seq x y z
N MET A 1 -22.75 0.89 -15.41
CA MET A 1 -21.80 1.18 -14.31
C MET A 1 -21.20 -0.13 -13.85
N ARG A 2 -19.89 -0.22 -13.86
CA ARG A 2 -19.21 -1.43 -13.39
C ARG A 2 -19.10 -1.38 -11.88
N PRO A 3 -19.38 -2.47 -11.16
CA PRO A 3 -19.25 -2.48 -9.71
C PRO A 3 -17.78 -2.37 -9.31
N HIS A 4 -17.52 -1.56 -8.29
CA HIS A 4 -16.24 -1.55 -7.61
C HIS A 4 -16.26 -2.63 -6.54
N VAL A 5 -15.11 -3.27 -6.34
CA VAL A 5 -14.91 -4.20 -5.22
C VAL A 5 -14.06 -3.50 -4.19
N PHE A 6 -14.53 -3.45 -2.95
CA PHE A 6 -13.81 -2.88 -1.82
C PHE A 6 -13.74 -3.91 -0.71
N TRP A 7 -12.54 -4.11 -0.18
CA TRP A 7 -12.36 -4.85 1.06
C TRP A 7 -12.47 -3.91 2.24
N GLU A 8 -12.84 -4.45 3.39
CA GLU A 8 -12.83 -3.70 4.63
C GLU A 8 -11.43 -3.15 4.91
N HIS A 9 -11.37 -1.89 5.31
CA HIS A 9 -10.10 -1.27 5.67
C HIS A 9 -9.52 -1.96 6.90
N ARG A 10 -8.22 -2.14 6.91
CA ARG A 10 -7.48 -2.66 8.06
C ARG A 10 -6.56 -1.59 8.59
N VAL A 11 -6.48 -1.51 9.91
CA VAL A 11 -5.63 -0.54 10.61
C VAL A 11 -4.60 -1.32 11.42
N TYR A 12 -3.36 -0.89 11.34
CA TYR A 12 -2.24 -1.51 12.03
C TYR A 12 -1.46 -0.47 12.83
N PRO A 13 -0.91 -0.86 14.00
CA PRO A 13 0.16 -0.04 14.59
C PRO A 13 1.28 0.18 13.58
N GLY A 14 1.84 1.38 13.57
CA GLY A 14 2.87 1.78 12.60
C GLY A 14 4.26 1.23 12.92
N HIS A 15 4.37 -0.05 13.21
CA HIS A 15 5.62 -0.70 13.59
C HIS A 15 5.98 -1.81 12.62
N LEU A 16 7.27 -1.94 12.30
CA LEU A 16 7.75 -2.98 11.38
C LEU A 16 7.44 -4.40 11.88
N SER A 17 7.26 -4.58 13.18
CA SER A 17 6.84 -5.87 13.74
C SER A 17 5.47 -6.33 13.24
N GLU A 18 4.65 -5.44 12.70
CA GLU A 18 3.34 -5.76 12.15
C GLU A 18 3.39 -6.33 10.72
N LEU A 19 4.55 -6.30 10.06
CA LEU A 19 4.66 -6.77 8.67
C LEU A 19 4.17 -8.19 8.46
N GLY A 20 4.43 -9.09 9.40
CA GLY A 20 3.95 -10.47 9.32
C GLY A 20 2.42 -10.54 9.27
N GLY A 21 1.76 -9.76 10.13
CA GLY A 21 0.30 -9.67 10.15
C GLY A 21 -0.27 -9.00 8.91
N VAL A 22 0.38 -7.95 8.43
CA VAL A 22 -0.02 -7.27 7.18
C VAL A 22 0.00 -8.23 6.00
N ARG A 23 1.05 -9.02 5.87
CA ARG A 23 1.20 -10.01 4.81
C ARG A 23 0.15 -11.13 4.93
N ALA A 24 -0.07 -11.63 6.12
CA ALA A 24 -1.04 -12.69 6.37
C ALA A 24 -2.47 -12.23 6.06
N ASP A 25 -2.82 -11.03 6.47
CA ASP A 25 -4.13 -10.45 6.21
C ASP A 25 -4.36 -10.22 4.72
N LEU A 26 -3.34 -9.75 4.00
CA LEU A 26 -3.44 -9.55 2.57
C LEU A 26 -3.64 -10.88 1.84
N ALA A 27 -2.90 -11.90 2.22
CA ALA A 27 -3.06 -13.24 1.63
C ALA A 27 -4.47 -13.79 1.87
N ALA A 28 -5.03 -13.56 3.06
CA ALA A 28 -6.38 -13.97 3.40
C ALA A 28 -7.42 -13.20 2.56
N ASP A 29 -7.26 -11.89 2.44
CA ASP A 29 -8.18 -11.05 1.65
C ASP A 29 -8.12 -11.37 0.15
N LEU A 30 -6.97 -11.79 -0.34
CA LEU A 30 -6.76 -12.14 -1.75
C LEU A 30 -6.90 -13.65 -2.02
N ALA A 31 -7.54 -14.39 -1.12
CA ALA A 31 -7.78 -15.81 -1.32
C ALA A 31 -8.52 -16.04 -2.65
N GLY A 32 -8.00 -16.96 -3.46
CA GLY A 32 -8.55 -17.27 -4.77
C GLY A 32 -7.94 -16.49 -5.93
N PHE A 33 -7.20 -15.42 -5.67
CA PHE A 33 -6.38 -14.79 -6.70
C PHE A 33 -5.17 -15.66 -6.99
N ASP A 34 -4.61 -15.49 -8.19
CA ASP A 34 -3.45 -16.24 -8.60
C ASP A 34 -2.24 -15.90 -7.71
N SER A 35 -1.36 -16.90 -7.47
CA SER A 35 -0.26 -16.77 -6.52
C SER A 35 0.75 -15.69 -6.90
N ASP A 36 1.01 -15.49 -8.19
CA ASP A 36 1.93 -14.45 -8.65
C ASP A 36 1.39 -13.06 -8.34
N THR A 37 0.10 -12.87 -8.52
CA THR A 37 -0.58 -11.60 -8.16
C THR A 37 -0.50 -11.37 -6.66
N VAL A 38 -0.79 -12.38 -5.86
CA VAL A 38 -0.73 -12.27 -4.39
C VAL A 38 0.69 -11.97 -3.93
N ASP A 39 1.68 -12.67 -4.45
CA ASP A 39 3.08 -12.47 -4.09
C ASP A 39 3.58 -11.08 -4.46
N THR A 40 3.24 -10.62 -5.66
CA THR A 40 3.65 -9.28 -6.13
C THR A 40 3.02 -8.19 -5.28
N LEU A 41 1.72 -8.28 -5.02
CA LEU A 41 1.04 -7.27 -4.22
C LEU A 41 1.49 -7.31 -2.75
N THR A 42 1.80 -8.48 -2.23
CA THR A 42 2.35 -8.64 -0.89
C THR A 42 3.71 -7.94 -0.77
N LEU A 43 4.56 -8.10 -1.76
CA LEU A 43 5.85 -7.43 -1.78
C LEU A 43 5.70 -5.91 -1.84
N ILE A 44 4.85 -5.41 -2.73
CA ILE A 44 4.54 -3.99 -2.85
C ILE A 44 4.00 -3.44 -1.52
N THR A 45 3.02 -4.10 -0.95
CA THR A 45 2.39 -3.67 0.31
C THR A 45 3.41 -3.63 1.44
N SER A 46 4.29 -4.61 1.53
CA SER A 46 5.35 -4.65 2.53
C SER A 46 6.27 -3.45 2.45
N GLU A 47 6.67 -3.06 1.23
CA GLU A 47 7.54 -1.91 1.03
C GLU A 47 6.84 -0.59 1.36
N LEU A 48 5.59 -0.44 0.95
CA LEU A 48 4.80 0.75 1.27
C LEU A 48 4.56 0.86 2.78
N PHE A 49 4.26 -0.24 3.43
CA PHE A 49 4.07 -0.26 4.88
C PHE A 49 5.36 0.11 5.63
N ALA A 50 6.49 -0.46 5.22
CA ALA A 50 7.78 -0.16 5.82
C ALA A 50 8.13 1.33 5.68
N ASN A 51 7.82 1.95 4.54
CA ASN A 51 8.03 3.37 4.35
C ASN A 51 7.14 4.21 5.27
N CYS A 52 5.90 3.83 5.48
CA CYS A 52 5.03 4.51 6.44
C CYS A 52 5.61 4.46 7.85
N CYS A 53 6.20 3.34 8.25
CA CYS A 53 6.79 3.18 9.57
C CYS A 53 8.11 3.96 9.75
N LYS A 54 8.91 4.07 8.69
CA LYS A 54 10.25 4.64 8.77
C LYS A 54 10.28 6.16 8.65
N TYR A 55 9.42 6.73 7.82
CA TYR A 55 9.56 8.12 7.36
C TYR A 55 8.38 9.01 7.71
N THR A 56 7.46 8.53 8.53
CA THR A 56 6.28 9.29 8.94
C THR A 56 6.04 9.16 10.43
N ASP A 57 5.11 9.95 10.96
CA ASP A 57 4.71 9.84 12.37
C ASP A 57 4.00 8.52 12.68
N SER A 58 3.59 7.75 11.66
CA SER A 58 3.04 6.42 11.87
C SER A 58 4.02 5.47 12.55
N GLY A 59 5.32 5.72 12.43
CA GLY A 59 6.35 4.95 13.12
C GLY A 59 6.53 5.29 14.59
N HIS A 60 5.86 6.33 15.12
CA HIS A 60 5.87 6.66 16.52
C HIS A 60 4.99 5.69 17.33
N GLU A 61 5.16 5.70 18.64
CA GLU A 61 4.53 4.72 19.54
C GLU A 61 3.01 4.59 19.32
N ASP A 62 2.33 5.70 19.08
CA ASP A 62 0.88 5.74 18.89
C ASP A 62 0.48 5.88 17.41
N GLY A 63 1.43 5.75 16.49
CA GLY A 63 1.16 5.88 15.06
C GLY A 63 0.42 4.67 14.50
N GLU A 64 -0.44 4.93 13.53
CA GLU A 64 -1.23 3.90 12.86
C GLU A 64 -1.09 4.01 11.35
N VAL A 65 -1.27 2.88 10.67
CA VAL A 65 -1.28 2.81 9.20
C VAL A 65 -2.57 2.12 8.78
N LEU A 66 -3.31 2.75 7.88
CA LEU A 66 -4.53 2.18 7.30
C LEU A 66 -4.21 1.56 5.95
N ARG A 67 -4.63 0.31 5.75
CA ARG A 67 -4.55 -0.37 4.46
C ARG A 67 -5.92 -0.34 3.78
N ALA A 68 -5.96 0.14 2.54
CA ALA A 68 -7.11 0.06 1.65
C ALA A 68 -6.82 -0.93 0.53
N LEU A 69 -7.79 -1.75 0.18
CA LEU A 69 -7.69 -2.73 -0.90
C LEU A 69 -8.95 -2.63 -1.74
N SER A 70 -8.80 -2.53 -3.04
CA SER A 70 -9.95 -2.36 -3.94
C SER A 70 -9.66 -2.84 -5.34
N MET A 71 -10.73 -3.07 -6.09
CA MET A 71 -10.68 -3.20 -7.55
C MET A 71 -11.50 -2.05 -8.14
N PRO A 72 -10.83 -0.98 -8.61
CA PRO A 72 -11.57 0.14 -9.24
C PRO A 72 -12.26 -0.26 -10.54
N ASP A 73 -11.76 -1.30 -11.19
CA ASP A 73 -12.37 -1.93 -12.37
C ASP A 73 -12.03 -3.43 -12.38
N PRO A 74 -12.66 -4.23 -13.27
CA PRO A 74 -12.44 -5.67 -13.29
C PRO A 74 -11.02 -6.14 -13.61
N GLY A 75 -10.20 -5.27 -14.17
CA GLY A 75 -8.84 -5.60 -14.58
C GLY A 75 -7.75 -4.97 -13.72
N THR A 76 -8.10 -4.34 -12.60
CA THR A 76 -7.15 -3.62 -11.76
C THR A 76 -7.33 -3.98 -10.29
N LEU A 77 -6.24 -4.34 -9.64
CA LEU A 77 -6.19 -4.56 -8.19
C LEU A 77 -5.30 -3.48 -7.59
N ARG A 78 -5.82 -2.76 -6.60
CA ARG A 78 -5.16 -1.58 -6.02
C ARG A 78 -5.05 -1.70 -4.51
N VAL A 79 -3.85 -1.47 -4.00
CA VAL A 79 -3.59 -1.33 -2.56
C VAL A 79 -3.17 0.10 -2.25
N GLY A 80 -3.61 0.61 -1.13
CA GLY A 80 -3.21 1.91 -0.63
C GLY A 80 -2.90 1.86 0.85
N LEU A 81 -1.90 2.62 1.26
CA LEU A 81 -1.54 2.77 2.67
C LEU A 81 -1.58 4.25 3.03
N SER A 82 -2.27 4.55 4.12
CA SER A 82 -2.36 5.91 4.64
C SER A 82 -1.68 5.96 5.99
N ASP A 83 -0.71 6.85 6.14
CA ASP A 83 -0.19 7.23 7.44
C ASP A 83 -0.96 8.44 7.96
N PHE A 84 -0.85 8.70 9.26
CA PHE A 84 -1.60 9.77 9.90
C PHE A 84 -0.71 10.96 10.27
N GLY A 85 0.28 11.22 9.43
CA GLY A 85 0.87 12.52 9.37
C GLY A 85 2.17 12.73 10.11
N GLY A 86 2.65 13.94 10.05
CA GLY A 86 3.74 14.49 10.84
C GLY A 86 5.15 14.24 10.36
N GLY A 87 5.36 13.31 9.47
CA GLY A 87 6.71 12.93 9.06
C GLY A 87 7.36 13.86 8.04
N GLY A 88 6.61 14.73 7.40
CA GLY A 88 7.13 15.69 6.43
C GLY A 88 7.70 15.08 5.16
N GLY A 89 7.82 13.78 5.07
CA GLY A 89 8.35 13.11 3.89
C GLY A 89 7.26 12.75 2.90
N VAL A 90 7.49 13.05 1.63
CA VAL A 90 6.63 12.62 0.53
C VAL A 90 7.32 11.43 -0.14
N PRO A 91 6.63 10.31 -0.37
CA PRO A 91 7.23 9.19 -1.09
C PRO A 91 7.69 9.62 -2.48
N ALA A 92 8.91 9.26 -2.82
CA ALA A 92 9.49 9.60 -4.11
C ALA A 92 10.50 8.56 -4.56
N VAL A 93 10.57 8.36 -5.86
CA VAL A 93 11.65 7.58 -6.45
C VAL A 93 12.91 8.43 -6.44
N PRO A 94 14.05 7.89 -5.99
CA PRO A 94 15.28 8.66 -5.90
C PRO A 94 15.83 9.01 -7.29
N HIS A 95 16.11 10.30 -7.50
CA HIS A 95 16.70 10.81 -8.74
C HIS A 95 18.12 11.34 -8.52
N GLN A 96 18.28 12.19 -7.53
CA GLN A 96 19.57 12.76 -7.13
C GLN A 96 19.74 12.57 -5.63
N ARG A 97 20.98 12.46 -5.20
CA ARG A 97 21.28 12.17 -3.80
C ARG A 97 22.40 13.02 -3.27
N THR A 98 22.12 13.70 -2.15
CA THR A 98 23.15 14.29 -1.30
C THR A 98 23.70 13.21 -0.36
N ALA A 99 24.72 13.56 0.41
CA ALA A 99 25.29 12.64 1.40
C ALA A 99 24.26 12.15 2.42
N ASP A 100 23.37 13.05 2.88
CA ASP A 100 22.31 12.70 3.81
C ASP A 100 21.25 11.81 3.17
N GLU A 101 20.98 12.01 1.89
CA GLU A 101 20.03 11.22 1.12
C GLU A 101 20.50 9.78 0.91
N TRP A 102 21.82 9.52 0.91
CA TRP A 102 22.33 8.17 0.80
C TRP A 102 21.94 7.30 1.98
N ASP A 103 21.96 7.85 3.19
CA ASP A 103 21.51 7.14 4.38
C ASP A 103 20.02 6.82 4.31
N TRP A 104 19.26 7.69 3.65
CA TRP A 104 17.84 7.57 3.45
C TRP A 104 17.46 6.68 2.25
N ALA A 105 18.38 6.55 1.30
CA ALA A 105 18.16 5.86 0.03
C ALA A 105 17.79 4.39 0.17
N GLU A 106 18.17 3.74 1.26
CA GLU A 106 17.84 2.35 1.51
C GLU A 106 16.32 2.13 1.56
N GLY A 107 15.59 3.05 2.21
CA GLY A 107 14.13 3.00 2.21
C GLY A 107 13.52 3.33 0.84
N GLN A 108 14.18 4.17 0.06
CA GLN A 108 13.71 4.54 -1.28
C GLN A 108 13.91 3.45 -2.33
N ARG A 109 14.77 2.48 -2.07
CA ARG A 109 14.88 1.30 -2.95
C ARG A 109 13.57 0.53 -3.01
N GLY A 110 12.80 0.51 -1.93
CA GLY A 110 11.48 -0.09 -1.91
C GLY A 110 10.52 0.59 -2.87
N LEU A 111 10.53 1.93 -2.94
CA LEU A 111 9.70 2.67 -3.89
C LEU A 111 10.12 2.42 -5.34
N LEU A 112 11.42 2.30 -5.60
CA LEU A 112 11.90 1.94 -6.93
C LEU A 112 11.40 0.55 -7.34
N MET A 113 11.39 -0.40 -6.41
CA MET A 113 10.83 -1.73 -6.63
C MET A 113 9.34 -1.67 -6.92
N VAL A 114 8.59 -0.86 -6.17
CA VAL A 114 7.16 -0.65 -6.42
C VAL A 114 6.94 -0.10 -7.82
N GLU A 115 7.72 0.89 -8.24
CA GLU A 115 7.62 1.46 -9.59
C GLU A 115 7.86 0.41 -10.67
N ASN A 116 8.78 -0.53 -10.44
CA ASN A 116 9.09 -1.58 -11.40
C ASN A 116 8.03 -2.69 -11.45
N LEU A 117 7.39 -2.98 -10.31
CA LEU A 117 6.44 -4.08 -10.20
C LEU A 117 4.99 -3.66 -10.46
N ALA A 118 4.63 -2.45 -10.08
CA ALA A 118 3.27 -1.95 -10.24
C ALA A 118 3.03 -1.45 -11.66
N GLY A 119 1.81 -1.60 -12.14
CA GLY A 119 1.39 -0.98 -13.40
C GLY A 119 1.26 0.53 -13.28
N ALA A 120 0.89 1.00 -12.09
CA ALA A 120 0.82 2.41 -11.73
C ALA A 120 1.00 2.56 -10.23
N TRP A 121 1.50 3.72 -9.80
CA TRP A 121 1.56 4.06 -8.38
C TRP A 121 1.53 5.58 -8.23
N GLY A 122 1.19 6.05 -7.04
CA GLY A 122 1.15 7.47 -6.76
C GLY A 122 0.97 7.74 -5.27
N HIS A 123 0.91 9.01 -4.93
CA HIS A 123 0.66 9.45 -3.57
C HIS A 123 -0.07 10.79 -3.59
N HIS A 124 -0.77 11.08 -2.50
CA HIS A 124 -1.38 12.39 -2.27
C HIS A 124 -1.50 12.63 -0.78
N ARG A 125 -1.54 13.89 -0.40
CA ARG A 125 -1.82 14.28 0.99
C ARG A 125 -3.31 14.06 1.27
N LEU A 126 -3.61 13.59 2.48
CA LEU A 126 -4.99 13.38 2.89
C LEU A 126 -5.77 14.70 2.99
N ALA A 127 -5.06 15.78 3.35
CA ALA A 127 -5.64 17.12 3.36
C ALA A 127 -4.60 18.12 2.85
N PRO A 128 -4.88 18.85 1.76
CA PRO A 128 -3.89 19.79 1.20
C PRO A 128 -3.58 20.97 2.12
N TRP A 129 -4.49 21.30 3.04
CA TRP A 129 -4.37 22.47 3.91
C TRP A 129 -3.81 22.16 5.30
N ALA A 130 -3.59 20.88 5.62
CA ALA A 130 -3.09 20.47 6.92
C ALA A 130 -2.28 19.18 6.78
N ASP A 131 -1.31 18.98 7.66
CA ASP A 131 -0.51 17.77 7.67
C ASP A 131 -1.24 16.66 8.42
N LEU A 132 -2.25 16.09 7.78
CA LEU A 132 -3.06 15.00 8.31
C LEU A 132 -2.59 13.62 7.82
N GLY A 133 -1.53 13.60 7.03
CA GLY A 133 -0.96 12.35 6.53
C GLY A 133 -0.92 12.26 5.02
N THR A 134 -0.38 11.14 4.56
CA THR A 134 -0.18 10.86 3.15
C THR A 134 -0.77 9.49 2.82
N HIS A 135 -1.42 9.40 1.68
CA HIS A 135 -1.87 8.15 1.09
C HIS A 135 -0.95 7.80 -0.07
N VAL A 136 -0.37 6.61 -0.04
CA VAL A 136 0.42 6.07 -1.14
C VAL A 136 -0.30 4.81 -1.65
N TRP A 137 -0.35 4.67 -2.97
CA TRP A 137 -1.06 3.56 -3.59
C TRP A 137 -0.27 2.94 -4.71
N ALA A 138 -0.57 1.69 -5.02
CA ALA A 138 -0.04 0.97 -6.18
C ALA A 138 -1.14 0.10 -6.77
N ALA A 139 -1.12 -0.06 -8.08
CA ALA A 139 -2.10 -0.83 -8.81
C ALA A 139 -1.42 -1.86 -9.71
N LEU A 140 -2.00 -3.05 -9.75
CA LEU A 140 -1.59 -4.13 -10.65
C LEU A 140 -2.68 -4.39 -11.67
N SER A 141 -2.28 -4.66 -12.91
CA SER A 141 -3.19 -5.25 -13.88
C SER A 141 -3.39 -6.72 -13.57
N VAL A 142 -4.63 -7.15 -13.56
CA VAL A 142 -5.01 -8.55 -13.37
C VAL A 142 -5.87 -9.01 -14.53
N ASP A 143 -5.78 -10.30 -14.88
CA ASP A 143 -6.67 -10.87 -15.86
C ASP A 143 -8.07 -10.96 -15.25
N PRO A 144 -9.09 -10.28 -15.82
CA PRO A 144 -10.45 -10.35 -15.27
C PRO A 144 -11.01 -11.76 -15.18
N THR A 145 -10.56 -12.68 -16.05
CA THR A 145 -11.02 -14.07 -16.04
C THR A 145 -10.38 -14.89 -14.93
N ALA A 146 -9.26 -14.43 -14.38
CA ALA A 146 -8.57 -15.09 -13.28
C ALA A 146 -8.99 -14.54 -11.90
N VAL A 147 -9.84 -13.53 -11.87
CA VAL A 147 -10.36 -12.97 -10.62
C VAL A 147 -11.37 -13.97 -10.02
N PRO A 148 -11.33 -14.22 -8.70
CA PRO A 148 -12.26 -15.14 -8.08
C PRO A 148 -13.71 -14.78 -8.36
N THR A 149 -14.52 -15.78 -8.63
CA THR A 149 -15.96 -15.60 -8.75
C THR A 149 -16.57 -15.38 -7.37
N GLY A 150 -17.64 -14.60 -7.30
CA GLY A 150 -18.33 -14.36 -6.04
C GLY A 150 -17.87 -13.13 -5.27
N LEU A 151 -16.87 -12.38 -5.79
CA LEU A 151 -16.54 -11.07 -5.22
C LEU A 151 -17.72 -10.12 -5.44
N ARG A 152 -18.10 -9.45 -4.38
CA ARG A 152 -19.21 -8.49 -4.38
C ARG A 152 -18.66 -7.08 -4.43
N PRO A 153 -19.48 -6.07 -4.76
CA PRO A 153 -19.03 -4.68 -4.72
C PRO A 153 -18.38 -4.29 -3.40
N TYR A 154 -18.81 -4.89 -2.30
CA TYR A 154 -18.21 -4.69 -0.99
C TYR A 154 -17.88 -6.05 -0.39
N VAL A 155 -16.63 -6.24 -0.06
CA VAL A 155 -16.15 -7.46 0.59
C VAL A 155 -15.74 -7.11 2.02
N PHE A 156 -16.41 -7.71 2.98
CA PHE A 156 -16.09 -7.50 4.39
C PHE A 156 -15.55 -8.79 4.99
N THR A 157 -14.45 -8.66 5.71
CA THR A 157 -13.89 -9.76 6.50
C THR A 157 -14.58 -9.79 7.86
N ARG A 158 -14.86 -10.98 8.32
CA ARG A 158 -15.45 -11.19 9.65
C ARG A 158 -14.38 -11.54 10.67
#